data_f2da3faea3e3c12f3f03d33e6e3cbbab
#
_entry.id   f2da3faea3e3c12f3f03d33e6e3cbbab
#
_cell.length_a   1.000
_cell.length_b   1.000
_cell.length_c   1.000
_cell.angle_alpha   90.00
_cell.angle_beta   90.00
_cell.angle_gamma   90.00
#
_symmetry.space_group_name_H-M   'P 1'
#
loop_
_entity.id
_entity.type
_entity.pdbx_description
1 polymer ?
#
loop_
_entity_poly.entity_id
_entity_poly.type
_entity_poly.pdbx_seq_one_letter_code
_entity_poly.pdbx_strand_id
1 'polypeptide(L)'
;QLMDERTKGQKFFWKSGTLEHGIGRVLITNDDHFGFSIMSEKAIYCEVDKVAKGSKKGQGPAKKIATAIYEMSPDEVPFKTLKRIVRIPIFSSDGKLIIEPGYYSKDQILYIPRKNYRITVPQNPTKEEIQEAKAVLEDDVLVDFQFVSKADKTHAIAYLLLFLVREMIDGFTPLHIFEAAKQGTGKTMLAETIMKVLTQDNYRLLSNPGEEELRKKITSDSIRGIAGFCLDNLTVLQSPLLAQVLQSQQYSDRLLGTNTMVETEIKWVWAATGNNMKVDADIARRSIRIRFTCDMAKPQQRTRENFKHPNFRRWCIKNATKIIQSGLTLVQAWIAADQPLDSKANLGGFEEWAEIMGGMLSFLGYEDFLGNTDEFYDEAEKGAEAWNAMLAKWWETFGDKIVTTGEILPI
;
A
#
# COMPACT_ATOMS: atom_id res chain seq x y z
N GLN A 1 -8.53 29.92 17.13
CA GLN A 1 -9.12 30.13 15.78
C GLN A 1 -8.35 29.39 14.68
N LEU A 2 -7.94 28.16 14.91
CA LEU A 2 -7.24 27.32 13.94
C LEU A 2 -8.15 26.14 13.54
N MET A 3 -9.42 26.46 13.26
CA MET A 3 -10.43 25.43 13.03
C MET A 3 -10.79 25.33 11.54
N ASP A 4 -10.61 24.15 10.95
CA ASP A 4 -11.11 23.76 9.65
C ASP A 4 -12.27 22.77 9.85
N GLU A 5 -13.41 22.98 9.18
CA GLU A 5 -14.58 22.11 9.27
C GLU A 5 -14.28 20.66 8.90
N ARG A 6 -13.32 20.42 7.99
CA ARG A 6 -12.92 19.07 7.54
C ARG A 6 -12.20 18.27 8.62
N THR A 7 -11.51 18.93 9.52
CA THR A 7 -10.77 18.30 10.63
C THR A 7 -11.50 18.41 11.96
N LYS A 8 -12.77 18.84 11.95
CA LYS A 8 -13.51 19.24 13.15
C LYS A 8 -12.70 20.20 14.03
N GLY A 9 -11.96 21.06 13.35
CA GLY A 9 -11.24 22.14 14.00
C GLY A 9 -9.82 21.85 14.46
N GLN A 10 -9.28 20.69 14.18
CA GLN A 10 -7.90 20.40 14.56
C GLN A 10 -6.96 20.52 13.36
N LYS A 11 -5.98 21.41 13.46
CA LYS A 11 -5.00 21.70 12.43
C LYS A 11 -3.69 20.93 12.62
N PHE A 12 -3.33 20.63 13.85
CA PHE A 12 -2.06 20.01 14.19
C PHE A 12 -2.24 18.64 14.81
N PHE A 13 -1.39 17.70 14.39
CA PHE A 13 -1.36 16.35 14.89
C PHE A 13 0.10 15.91 15.10
N TRP A 14 0.33 15.10 16.11
CA TRP A 14 1.57 14.36 16.23
C TRP A 14 1.52 13.10 15.38
N LYS A 15 2.38 12.99 14.40
CA LYS A 15 2.57 11.73 13.67
C LYS A 15 3.19 10.72 14.62
N SER A 16 2.57 9.55 14.75
CA SER A 16 3.15 8.43 15.48
C SER A 16 4.50 8.04 14.87
N GLY A 17 5.53 8.04 15.68
CA GLY A 17 6.92 7.72 15.34
C GLY A 17 7.86 8.33 16.39
N THR A 18 8.96 7.67 16.68
CA THR A 18 10.01 8.15 17.57
C THR A 18 11.24 8.54 16.78
N LEU A 19 11.89 9.64 17.20
CA LEU A 19 13.23 10.00 16.75
C LEU A 19 14.23 9.63 17.86
N GLU A 20 15.38 9.08 17.53
CA GLU A 20 16.45 8.83 18.49
C GLU A 20 16.92 10.18 19.10
N HIS A 21 17.08 10.23 20.39
CA HIS A 21 17.37 11.37 21.27
C HIS A 21 16.15 12.07 21.84
N GLY A 22 15.12 11.27 22.15
CA GLY A 22 14.14 11.64 23.17
C GLY A 22 12.99 12.53 22.73
N ILE A 23 13.00 13.11 21.53
CA ILE A 23 11.94 14.04 21.12
C ILE A 23 11.79 14.01 19.61
N GLY A 24 11.38 12.84 19.10
CA GLY A 24 11.20 12.70 17.69
C GLY A 24 9.76 12.65 17.28
N ARG A 25 9.13 13.79 17.20
CA ARG A 25 7.74 13.86 16.73
C ARG A 25 7.66 14.79 15.56
N VAL A 26 7.07 14.24 14.53
CA VAL A 26 6.79 15.02 13.35
C VAL A 26 5.45 15.67 13.55
N LEU A 27 5.42 16.99 13.70
CA LEU A 27 4.20 17.75 13.68
C LEU A 27 3.69 17.83 12.25
N ILE A 28 2.46 17.39 12.02
CA ILE A 28 1.83 17.43 10.71
C ILE A 28 0.74 18.49 10.73
N THR A 29 0.78 19.39 9.74
CA THR A 29 -0.27 20.38 9.54
C THR A 29 -1.20 19.96 8.41
N ASN A 30 -2.44 20.34 8.55
CA ASN A 30 -3.39 20.35 7.43
C ASN A 30 -3.08 21.57 6.57
N ASP A 31 -2.49 21.36 5.40
CA ASP A 31 -2.27 22.42 4.42
C ASP A 31 -3.44 22.45 3.44
N ASP A 32 -3.96 23.65 3.11
CA ASP A 32 -5.12 23.85 2.24
C ASP A 32 -4.95 23.28 0.82
N HIS A 33 -3.73 22.84 0.47
CA HIS A 33 -3.36 22.26 -0.81
C HIS A 33 -3.31 20.72 -0.85
N PHE A 34 -4.14 20.03 -0.10
CA PHE A 34 -4.30 18.57 -0.15
C PHE A 34 -3.10 17.73 0.34
N GLY A 35 -2.21 18.29 1.12
CA GLY A 35 -1.06 17.60 1.71
C GLY A 35 -0.92 17.90 3.20
N PHE A 36 -0.43 16.91 3.95
CA PHE A 36 0.14 17.17 5.24
C PHE A 36 1.63 17.42 5.01
N SER A 37 2.11 18.55 5.44
CA SER A 37 3.54 18.84 5.46
C SER A 37 4.09 18.59 6.86
N ILE A 38 5.30 18.05 6.91
CA ILE A 38 6.08 17.98 8.14
C ILE A 38 6.47 19.41 8.52
N MET A 39 6.03 19.84 9.70
CA MET A 39 6.43 21.15 10.20
C MET A 39 7.82 21.09 10.80
N SER A 40 8.71 21.93 10.29
CA SER A 40 9.95 22.27 10.96
C SER A 40 9.67 23.26 12.11
N GLU A 41 10.60 23.37 13.04
CA GLU A 41 10.59 24.42 14.08
C GLU A 41 10.33 25.82 13.49
N LYS A 42 10.89 26.11 12.30
CA LYS A 42 10.68 27.36 11.58
C LYS A 42 9.22 27.56 11.14
N ALA A 43 8.54 26.50 10.73
CA ALA A 43 7.15 26.57 10.32
C ALA A 43 6.22 26.77 11.53
N ILE A 44 6.51 26.13 12.67
CA ILE A 44 5.82 26.38 13.95
C ILE A 44 6.03 27.84 14.36
N TYR A 45 7.23 28.35 14.26
CA TYR A 45 7.54 29.76 14.53
C TYR A 45 6.66 30.71 13.69
N CYS A 46 6.53 30.45 12.39
CA CYS A 46 5.70 31.27 11.51
C CYS A 46 4.22 31.25 11.90
N GLU A 47 3.68 30.14 12.34
CA GLU A 47 2.28 30.04 12.82
C GLU A 47 2.08 30.75 14.16
N VAL A 48 3.00 30.57 15.10
CA VAL A 48 2.98 31.27 16.40
C VAL A 48 3.10 32.79 16.17
N ASP A 49 3.98 33.26 15.27
CA ASP A 49 4.15 34.66 14.94
C ASP A 49 2.90 35.28 14.31
N LYS A 50 2.17 34.53 13.44
CA LYS A 50 0.87 34.96 12.89
C LYS A 50 -0.15 35.22 14.01
N VAL A 51 -0.25 34.32 14.98
CA VAL A 51 -1.15 34.47 16.13
C VAL A 51 -0.73 35.62 17.03
N ALA A 52 0.57 35.76 17.26
CA ALA A 52 1.12 36.83 18.09
C ALA A 52 0.94 38.23 17.49
N LYS A 53 0.98 38.35 16.16
CA LYS A 53 0.73 39.64 15.44
C LYS A 53 -0.73 40.10 15.50
N GLY A 54 -1.65 39.20 15.75
CA GLY A 54 -3.06 39.51 16.02
C GLY A 54 -3.33 40.13 17.41
N SER A 55 -2.44 39.95 18.36
CA SER A 55 -2.44 40.61 19.66
C SER A 55 -1.37 41.70 19.66
N LYS A 56 -1.77 42.95 19.71
CA LYS A 56 -0.95 44.20 19.76
C LYS A 56 0.56 43.97 19.77
N LYS A 57 1.27 44.52 18.74
CA LYS A 57 2.71 44.56 18.52
C LYS A 57 3.52 44.12 19.78
N GLY A 58 3.95 42.89 19.73
CA GLY A 58 4.62 42.59 20.91
C GLY A 58 5.91 42.01 20.84
N GLN A 59 6.30 41.73 21.65
CA GLN A 59 7.51 41.29 22.26
C GLN A 59 7.23 39.94 22.87
N GLY A 60 6.97 38.99 22.09
CA GLY A 60 7.01 37.62 22.58
C GLY A 60 8.17 36.87 21.92
N PRO A 61 8.87 36.03 22.64
CA PRO A 61 9.90 35.18 22.02
C PRO A 61 9.22 34.06 21.22
N ALA A 62 8.62 34.43 20.09
CA ALA A 62 7.91 33.48 19.21
C ALA A 62 8.78 32.25 18.88
N LYS A 63 10.09 32.46 18.74
CA LYS A 63 11.03 31.38 18.55
C LYS A 63 11.13 30.45 19.77
N LYS A 64 11.21 30.99 20.99
CA LYS A 64 11.27 30.18 22.21
C LYS A 64 9.98 29.39 22.42
N ILE A 65 8.82 29.97 22.11
CA ILE A 65 7.54 29.30 22.19
C ILE A 65 7.45 28.18 21.16
N ALA A 66 7.89 28.43 19.91
CA ALA A 66 7.92 27.43 18.86
C ALA A 66 8.83 26.26 19.22
N THR A 67 10.03 26.55 19.72
CA THR A 67 10.98 25.54 20.22
C THR A 67 10.37 24.74 21.37
N ALA A 68 9.79 25.42 22.36
CA ALA A 68 9.15 24.77 23.50
C ALA A 68 8.00 23.84 23.07
N ILE A 69 7.13 24.29 22.15
CA ILE A 69 6.05 23.43 21.60
C ILE A 69 6.63 22.23 20.84
N TYR A 70 7.72 22.43 20.11
CA TYR A 70 8.35 21.35 19.35
C TYR A 70 9.05 20.32 20.27
N GLU A 71 9.58 20.75 21.39
CA GLU A 71 10.27 19.95 22.39
C GLU A 71 9.36 19.31 23.43
N MET A 72 8.11 19.81 23.58
CA MET A 72 7.14 19.27 24.52
C MET A 72 6.82 17.81 24.27
N SER A 73 6.58 17.05 25.33
CA SER A 73 6.11 15.67 25.25
C SER A 73 4.65 15.61 24.77
N PRO A 74 4.15 14.49 24.14
CA PRO A 74 2.76 14.38 23.71
C PRO A 74 1.76 14.58 24.82
N ASP A 75 2.13 14.19 26.04
CA ASP A 75 1.26 14.26 27.20
C ASP A 75 1.11 15.69 27.69
N GLU A 76 2.03 16.58 27.31
CA GLU A 76 2.06 17.99 27.69
C GLU A 76 1.35 18.90 26.68
N VAL A 77 1.09 18.43 25.47
CA VAL A 77 0.44 19.22 24.43
C VAL A 77 -0.89 18.60 24.01
N PRO A 78 -1.92 19.42 23.73
CA PRO A 78 -3.25 18.94 23.35
C PRO A 78 -3.31 18.46 21.89
N PHE A 79 -2.20 17.98 21.32
CA PHE A 79 -2.18 17.44 19.96
C PHE A 79 -2.53 15.97 19.97
N LYS A 80 -3.49 15.59 19.13
CA LYS A 80 -3.85 14.19 18.94
C LYS A 80 -2.78 13.47 18.14
N THR A 81 -2.43 12.27 18.58
CA THR A 81 -1.52 11.41 17.82
C THR A 81 -2.18 10.98 16.53
N LEU A 82 -1.44 11.02 15.43
CA LEU A 82 -1.88 10.63 14.11
C LEU A 82 -1.01 9.49 13.58
N LYS A 83 -1.61 8.33 13.35
CA LYS A 83 -0.95 7.22 12.67
C LYS A 83 -1.04 7.37 11.17
N ARG A 84 -2.25 7.73 10.68
CA ARG A 84 -2.51 7.69 9.25
C ARG A 84 -3.52 8.72 8.78
N ILE A 85 -3.39 9.06 7.50
CA ILE A 85 -4.32 9.92 6.78
C ILE A 85 -4.92 9.12 5.64
N VAL A 86 -6.23 9.00 5.63
CA VAL A 86 -6.97 8.30 4.58
C VAL A 86 -7.79 9.29 3.75
N ARG A 87 -7.91 8.98 2.46
CA ARG A 87 -8.55 9.87 1.47
C ARG A 87 -9.86 9.32 0.91
N ILE A 88 -10.17 8.07 1.26
CA ILE A 88 -11.41 7.37 0.90
C ILE A 88 -12.01 6.78 2.17
N PRO A 89 -13.32 6.45 2.18
CA PRO A 89 -13.89 5.65 3.26
C PRO A 89 -13.21 4.29 3.36
N ILE A 90 -12.98 3.84 4.59
CA ILE A 90 -12.38 2.53 4.91
C ILE A 90 -13.05 1.94 6.15
N PHE A 91 -12.74 0.70 6.49
CA PHE A 91 -13.12 0.11 7.76
C PHE A 91 -12.01 0.34 8.81
N SER A 92 -12.41 0.66 10.03
CA SER A 92 -11.55 0.77 11.22
C SER A 92 -11.10 -0.60 11.71
N SER A 93 -10.16 -0.63 12.65
CA SER A 93 -9.66 -1.89 13.23
C SER A 93 -10.75 -2.77 13.88
N ASP A 94 -11.88 -2.19 14.27
CA ASP A 94 -13.04 -2.92 14.82
C ASP A 94 -14.17 -3.13 13.79
N GLY A 95 -13.89 -2.99 12.52
CA GLY A 95 -14.85 -3.23 11.44
C GLY A 95 -15.93 -2.16 11.28
N LYS A 96 -15.78 -0.98 11.90
CA LYS A 96 -16.71 0.13 11.69
C LYS A 96 -16.35 0.94 10.47
N LEU A 97 -17.35 1.30 9.67
CA LEU A 97 -17.16 2.11 8.50
C LEU A 97 -16.81 3.57 8.86
N ILE A 98 -15.62 4.01 8.46
CA ILE A 98 -15.15 5.39 8.50
C ILE A 98 -15.59 6.10 7.23
N ILE A 99 -16.69 6.84 7.26
CA ILE A 99 -17.27 7.50 6.10
C ILE A 99 -17.41 9.02 6.27
N GLU A 100 -17.56 9.49 7.51
CA GLU A 100 -17.64 10.91 7.81
C GLU A 100 -16.24 11.52 7.94
N PRO A 101 -15.95 12.66 7.31
CA PRO A 101 -14.68 13.36 7.47
C PRO A 101 -14.40 13.70 8.94
N GLY A 102 -13.18 13.43 9.40
CA GLY A 102 -12.79 13.75 10.78
C GLY A 102 -11.70 12.84 11.33
N TYR A 103 -11.36 13.08 12.59
CA TYR A 103 -10.36 12.30 13.32
C TYR A 103 -11.01 11.18 14.15
N TYR A 104 -10.54 9.96 13.94
CA TYR A 104 -10.99 8.75 14.61
C TYR A 104 -9.92 8.34 15.63
N SER A 105 -10.24 8.62 16.90
CA SER A 105 -9.26 8.52 17.99
C SER A 105 -8.81 7.11 18.30
N LYS A 106 -9.67 6.09 18.11
CA LYS A 106 -9.35 4.70 18.37
C LYS A 106 -8.18 4.22 17.49
N ASP A 107 -8.26 4.50 16.19
CA ASP A 107 -7.26 4.08 15.21
C ASP A 107 -6.22 5.17 14.95
N GLN A 108 -6.39 6.35 15.54
CA GLN A 108 -5.55 7.52 15.31
C GLN A 108 -5.45 7.89 13.83
N ILE A 109 -6.61 7.77 13.13
CA ILE A 109 -6.76 8.03 11.71
C ILE A 109 -7.46 9.36 11.49
N LEU A 110 -6.98 10.11 10.52
CA LEU A 110 -7.65 11.30 10.01
C LEU A 110 -8.19 11.02 8.61
N TYR A 111 -9.52 11.01 8.48
CA TYR A 111 -10.17 10.89 7.18
C TYR A 111 -10.42 12.27 6.58
N ILE A 112 -9.77 12.57 5.47
CA ILE A 112 -9.96 13.82 4.70
C ILE A 112 -10.13 13.46 3.23
N PRO A 113 -11.37 13.39 2.73
CA PRO A 113 -11.63 13.10 1.34
C PRO A 113 -11.16 14.25 0.44
N ARG A 114 -10.54 13.93 -0.71
CA ARG A 114 -10.24 14.93 -1.75
C ARG A 114 -11.47 15.38 -2.52
N LYS A 115 -12.49 14.52 -2.57
CA LYS A 115 -13.77 14.77 -3.21
C LYS A 115 -14.89 14.48 -2.23
N ASN A 116 -15.97 15.20 -2.34
CA ASN A 116 -17.15 14.86 -1.57
C ASN A 116 -17.79 13.59 -2.16
N TYR A 117 -17.45 12.43 -1.58
CA TYR A 117 -18.02 11.15 -1.97
C TYR A 117 -19.43 11.02 -1.39
N ARG A 118 -20.43 10.91 -2.28
CA ARG A 118 -21.76 10.47 -1.87
C ARG A 118 -21.80 8.95 -1.95
N ILE A 119 -21.33 8.30 -0.89
CA ILE A 119 -21.28 6.84 -0.75
C ILE A 119 -22.30 6.44 0.29
N THR A 120 -23.15 5.47 -0.07
CA THR A 120 -24.09 4.83 0.86
C THR A 120 -23.79 3.34 0.86
N VAL A 121 -23.52 2.79 2.03
CA VAL A 121 -23.27 1.36 2.21
C VAL A 121 -24.37 0.80 3.10
N PRO A 122 -25.17 -0.17 2.62
CA PRO A 122 -26.18 -0.84 3.44
C PRO A 122 -25.52 -1.55 4.63
N GLN A 123 -26.11 -1.47 5.82
CA GLN A 123 -25.59 -2.19 6.99
C GLN A 123 -25.67 -3.71 6.82
N ASN A 124 -26.72 -4.19 6.17
CA ASN A 124 -26.94 -5.60 5.85
C ASN A 124 -27.21 -5.71 4.34
N PRO A 125 -26.16 -5.76 3.49
CA PRO A 125 -26.34 -5.84 2.05
C PRO A 125 -27.13 -7.08 1.62
N THR A 126 -28.09 -6.90 0.73
CA THR A 126 -28.85 -8.00 0.14
C THR A 126 -28.01 -8.80 -0.84
N LYS A 127 -28.48 -9.99 -1.25
CA LYS A 127 -27.80 -10.79 -2.27
C LYS A 127 -27.67 -10.06 -3.59
N GLU A 128 -28.69 -9.27 -3.95
CA GLU A 128 -28.74 -8.46 -5.16
C GLU A 128 -27.68 -7.36 -5.12
N GLU A 129 -27.57 -6.61 -4.00
CA GLU A 129 -26.58 -5.57 -3.80
C GLU A 129 -25.15 -6.14 -3.81
N ILE A 130 -24.95 -7.34 -3.26
CA ILE A 130 -23.66 -8.04 -3.31
C ILE A 130 -23.32 -8.41 -4.77
N GLN A 131 -24.27 -8.94 -5.54
CA GLN A 131 -24.03 -9.28 -6.94
C GLN A 131 -23.78 -8.05 -7.81
N GLU A 132 -24.51 -6.97 -7.61
CA GLU A 132 -24.25 -5.69 -8.28
C GLU A 132 -22.85 -5.14 -7.97
N ALA A 133 -22.44 -5.21 -6.69
CA ALA A 133 -21.11 -4.78 -6.27
C ALA A 133 -20.01 -5.65 -6.88
N LYS A 134 -20.19 -6.98 -6.94
CA LYS A 134 -19.28 -7.92 -7.62
C LYS A 134 -19.19 -7.60 -9.11
N ALA A 135 -20.31 -7.39 -9.79
CA ALA A 135 -20.35 -7.05 -11.21
C ALA A 135 -19.54 -5.77 -11.52
N VAL A 136 -19.55 -4.77 -10.65
CA VAL A 136 -18.68 -3.58 -10.82
C VAL A 136 -17.21 -3.95 -10.81
N LEU A 137 -16.78 -4.82 -9.90
CA LEU A 137 -15.38 -5.19 -9.82
C LEU A 137 -14.97 -6.15 -10.93
N GLU A 138 -15.80 -7.12 -11.26
CA GLU A 138 -15.49 -8.15 -12.23
C GLU A 138 -15.74 -7.71 -13.67
N ASP A 139 -16.93 -7.17 -13.94
CA ASP A 139 -17.40 -6.88 -15.29
C ASP A 139 -17.07 -5.45 -15.75
N ASP A 140 -16.73 -4.54 -14.82
CA ASP A 140 -16.31 -3.19 -15.17
C ASP A 140 -14.81 -2.97 -14.95
N VAL A 141 -14.25 -3.37 -13.76
CA VAL A 141 -12.84 -3.09 -13.46
C VAL A 141 -11.90 -4.14 -14.06
N LEU A 142 -12.24 -5.43 -13.93
CA LEU A 142 -11.33 -6.52 -14.31
C LEU A 142 -11.62 -7.12 -15.70
N VAL A 143 -12.70 -6.77 -16.35
CA VAL A 143 -13.19 -7.42 -17.59
C VAL A 143 -12.19 -7.39 -18.75
N ASP A 144 -11.42 -6.33 -18.87
CA ASP A 144 -10.46 -6.15 -19.96
C ASP A 144 -9.11 -6.86 -19.73
N PHE A 145 -8.96 -7.54 -18.58
CA PHE A 145 -7.74 -8.22 -18.17
C PHE A 145 -7.91 -9.73 -18.19
N GLN A 146 -7.05 -10.42 -18.94
CA GLN A 146 -7.04 -11.88 -19.01
C GLN A 146 -6.09 -12.45 -17.95
N PHE A 147 -6.64 -13.14 -16.96
CA PHE A 147 -5.87 -13.80 -15.91
C PHE A 147 -5.52 -15.24 -16.33
N VAL A 148 -4.38 -15.75 -15.86
CA VAL A 148 -3.92 -17.12 -16.16
C VAL A 148 -4.79 -18.15 -15.48
N SER A 149 -5.20 -17.90 -14.22
CA SER A 149 -5.98 -18.81 -13.42
C SER A 149 -7.08 -18.09 -12.61
N LYS A 150 -7.94 -18.85 -11.96
CA LYS A 150 -8.91 -18.31 -11.00
C LYS A 150 -8.20 -17.66 -9.81
N ALA A 151 -7.11 -18.27 -9.32
CA ALA A 151 -6.29 -17.71 -8.24
C ALA A 151 -5.79 -16.31 -8.58
N ASP A 152 -5.26 -16.10 -9.79
CA ASP A 152 -4.75 -14.80 -10.24
C ASP A 152 -5.86 -13.72 -10.23
N LYS A 153 -7.08 -14.06 -10.67
CA LYS A 153 -8.24 -13.15 -10.62
C LYS A 153 -8.65 -12.87 -9.16
N THR A 154 -8.71 -13.90 -8.34
CA THR A 154 -9.06 -13.80 -6.91
C THR A 154 -8.04 -12.92 -6.16
N HIS A 155 -6.75 -13.05 -6.45
CA HIS A 155 -5.72 -12.19 -5.89
C HIS A 155 -5.84 -10.73 -6.34
N ALA A 156 -6.30 -10.47 -7.58
CA ALA A 156 -6.56 -9.09 -8.02
C ALA A 156 -7.75 -8.46 -7.28
N ILE A 157 -8.79 -9.23 -6.94
CA ILE A 157 -9.88 -8.80 -6.06
C ILE A 157 -9.36 -8.58 -4.63
N ALA A 158 -8.53 -9.50 -4.10
CA ALA A 158 -7.90 -9.36 -2.79
C ALA A 158 -7.11 -8.06 -2.70
N TYR A 159 -6.29 -7.75 -3.72
CA TYR A 159 -5.54 -6.49 -3.80
C TYR A 159 -6.44 -5.26 -3.70
N LEU A 160 -7.58 -5.26 -4.42
CA LEU A 160 -8.52 -4.16 -4.40
C LEU A 160 -9.18 -4.00 -3.01
N LEU A 161 -9.69 -5.10 -2.44
CA LEU A 161 -10.38 -5.05 -1.15
C LEU A 161 -9.45 -4.72 0.01
N LEU A 162 -8.16 -5.09 -0.08
CA LEU A 162 -7.18 -4.85 0.97
C LEU A 162 -7.04 -3.37 1.34
N PHE A 163 -7.17 -2.43 0.39
CA PHE A 163 -7.13 -1.00 0.70
C PHE A 163 -8.26 -0.55 1.64
N LEU A 164 -9.38 -1.27 1.63
CA LEU A 164 -10.56 -0.92 2.41
C LEU A 164 -10.54 -1.54 3.81
N VAL A 165 -9.83 -2.66 3.98
CA VAL A 165 -9.77 -3.45 5.23
C VAL A 165 -8.38 -3.46 5.87
N ARG A 166 -7.41 -2.72 5.34
CA ARG A 166 -6.03 -2.75 5.84
C ARG A 166 -5.91 -2.45 7.33
N GLU A 167 -6.81 -1.66 7.88
CA GLU A 167 -6.83 -1.36 9.31
C GLU A 167 -7.35 -2.52 10.17
N MET A 168 -8.18 -3.39 9.61
CA MET A 168 -8.70 -4.57 10.29
C MET A 168 -7.64 -5.66 10.48
N ILE A 169 -6.53 -5.57 9.72
CA ILE A 169 -5.40 -6.50 9.79
C ILE A 169 -4.32 -5.85 10.65
N ASP A 170 -4.06 -6.37 11.83
CA ASP A 170 -3.02 -5.86 12.72
C ASP A 170 -1.62 -6.28 12.22
N GLY A 171 -1.52 -7.47 11.66
CA GLY A 171 -0.30 -8.04 11.10
C GLY A 171 0.17 -7.44 9.78
N PHE A 172 1.07 -8.15 9.15
CA PHE A 172 1.68 -7.81 7.86
C PHE A 172 0.74 -8.14 6.71
N THR A 173 1.02 -7.54 5.54
CA THR A 173 0.35 -7.89 4.29
C THR A 173 1.37 -8.18 3.21
N PRO A 174 1.15 -9.22 2.38
CA PRO A 174 2.12 -9.64 1.38
C PRO A 174 2.25 -8.64 0.23
N LEU A 175 3.33 -8.77 -0.50
CA LEU A 175 3.54 -8.07 -1.76
C LEU A 175 2.67 -8.69 -2.87
N HIS A 176 1.89 -7.88 -3.57
CA HIS A 176 1.10 -8.30 -4.72
C HIS A 176 1.92 -8.13 -6.00
N ILE A 177 2.32 -9.23 -6.63
CA ILE A 177 3.15 -9.24 -7.83
C ILE A 177 2.26 -9.37 -9.06
N PHE A 178 2.20 -8.31 -9.86
CA PHE A 178 1.50 -8.26 -11.14
C PHE A 178 2.47 -8.62 -12.27
N GLU A 179 2.33 -9.80 -12.82
CA GLU A 179 3.26 -10.35 -13.79
C GLU A 179 2.61 -10.76 -15.11
N ALA A 180 3.36 -10.68 -16.18
CA ALA A 180 2.98 -11.19 -17.49
C ALA A 180 4.21 -11.64 -18.30
N ALA A 181 4.05 -12.66 -19.09
CA ALA A 181 5.10 -13.09 -20.03
C ALA A 181 5.34 -12.07 -21.16
N LYS A 182 4.28 -11.35 -21.57
CA LYS A 182 4.32 -10.38 -22.66
C LYS A 182 4.12 -8.95 -22.15
N GLN A 183 4.76 -8.00 -22.82
CA GLN A 183 4.52 -6.58 -22.60
C GLN A 183 3.15 -6.16 -23.16
N GLY A 184 2.57 -5.08 -22.60
CA GLY A 184 1.31 -4.53 -23.10
C GLY A 184 0.05 -5.26 -22.64
N THR A 185 0.13 -6.16 -21.66
CA THR A 185 -1.02 -6.85 -21.05
C THR A 185 -1.85 -5.98 -20.11
N GLY A 186 -1.33 -4.82 -19.70
CA GLY A 186 -2.04 -3.89 -18.82
C GLY A 186 -1.77 -4.05 -17.31
N LYS A 187 -0.83 -4.91 -16.90
CA LYS A 187 -0.53 -5.19 -15.48
C LYS A 187 -0.24 -3.93 -14.64
N THR A 188 0.71 -3.10 -15.07
CA THR A 188 1.03 -1.82 -14.40
C THR A 188 -0.17 -0.88 -14.41
N MET A 189 -0.92 -0.84 -15.53
CA MET A 189 -2.11 -0.01 -15.65
C MET A 189 -3.17 -0.43 -14.62
N LEU A 190 -3.41 -1.72 -14.41
CA LEU A 190 -4.35 -2.22 -13.42
C LEU A 190 -3.89 -1.90 -12.00
N ALA A 191 -2.67 -2.34 -11.63
CA ALA A 191 -2.11 -2.16 -10.29
C ALA A 191 -2.11 -0.68 -9.87
N GLU A 192 -1.56 0.20 -10.73
CA GLU A 192 -1.49 1.64 -10.46
C GLU A 192 -2.88 2.30 -10.43
N THR A 193 -3.80 1.91 -11.33
CA THR A 193 -5.12 2.54 -11.38
C THR A 193 -5.95 2.19 -10.15
N ILE A 194 -5.93 0.93 -9.71
CA ILE A 194 -6.58 0.51 -8.46
C ILE A 194 -5.99 1.30 -7.29
N MET A 195 -4.66 1.32 -7.16
CA MET A 195 -3.98 2.05 -6.10
C MET A 195 -4.35 3.54 -6.13
N LYS A 196 -4.35 4.18 -7.30
CA LYS A 196 -4.73 5.57 -7.48
C LYS A 196 -6.16 5.87 -7.05
N VAL A 197 -7.11 5.02 -7.42
CA VAL A 197 -8.53 5.15 -7.05
C VAL A 197 -8.71 5.00 -5.54
N LEU A 198 -8.07 3.99 -4.95
CA LEU A 198 -8.26 3.61 -3.55
C LEU A 198 -7.37 4.36 -2.56
N THR A 199 -6.41 5.16 -3.03
CA THR A 199 -5.59 6.02 -2.17
C THR A 199 -5.76 7.50 -2.48
N GLN A 200 -6.41 7.85 -3.59
CA GLN A 200 -6.53 9.22 -4.10
C GLN A 200 -5.17 9.93 -4.20
N ASP A 201 -4.21 9.28 -4.88
CA ASP A 201 -2.82 9.72 -5.05
C ASP A 201 -1.96 9.72 -3.76
N ASN A 202 -2.43 9.11 -2.67
CA ASN A 202 -1.61 8.91 -1.48
C ASN A 202 -0.83 7.60 -1.56
N TYR A 203 -0.01 7.46 -2.60
CA TYR A 203 0.81 6.28 -2.88
C TYR A 203 2.14 6.66 -3.52
N ARG A 204 3.07 5.69 -3.58
CA ARG A 204 4.33 5.77 -4.32
C ARG A 204 4.33 4.80 -5.50
N LEU A 205 4.73 5.28 -6.65
CA LEU A 205 5.17 4.47 -7.79
C LEU A 205 6.67 4.71 -7.99
N LEU A 206 7.46 3.65 -8.02
CA LEU A 206 8.91 3.72 -8.12
C LEU A 206 9.42 2.70 -9.14
N SER A 207 10.02 3.17 -10.22
CA SER A 207 10.49 2.31 -11.31
C SER A 207 11.89 1.79 -11.02
N ASN A 208 12.02 0.49 -10.90
CA ASN A 208 13.26 -0.28 -10.78
C ASN A 208 14.37 0.42 -9.95
N PRO A 209 14.13 0.72 -8.66
CA PRO A 209 15.10 1.42 -7.83
C PRO A 209 16.24 0.50 -7.44
N GLY A 210 17.44 1.05 -7.29
CA GLY A 210 18.48 0.40 -6.51
C GLY A 210 18.14 0.39 -5.02
N GLU A 211 18.80 -0.49 -4.26
CA GLU A 211 18.52 -0.73 -2.82
C GLU A 211 18.60 0.55 -1.98
N GLU A 212 19.59 1.39 -2.23
CA GLU A 212 19.77 2.66 -1.51
C GLU A 212 18.63 3.67 -1.80
N GLU A 213 18.19 3.76 -3.07
CA GLU A 213 17.08 4.63 -3.44
C GLU A 213 15.76 4.11 -2.87
N LEU A 214 15.56 2.80 -2.89
CA LEU A 214 14.42 2.14 -2.25
C LEU A 214 14.37 2.50 -0.76
N ARG A 215 15.48 2.37 -0.05
CA ARG A 215 15.61 2.72 1.38
C ARG A 215 15.23 4.18 1.63
N LYS A 216 15.78 5.12 0.87
CA LYS A 216 15.48 6.56 0.98
C LYS A 216 13.98 6.83 0.78
N LYS A 217 13.36 6.17 -0.20
CA LYS A 217 11.93 6.36 -0.48
C LYS A 217 11.05 5.74 0.60
N ILE A 218 11.35 4.54 1.06
CA ILE A 218 10.63 3.91 2.17
C ILE A 218 10.69 4.82 3.41
N THR A 219 11.88 5.30 3.80
CA THR A 219 12.04 6.19 4.95
C THR A 219 11.24 7.47 4.80
N SER A 220 11.33 8.15 3.65
CA SER A 220 10.61 9.40 3.44
C SER A 220 9.09 9.22 3.40
N ASP A 221 8.61 8.13 2.79
CA ASP A 221 7.18 7.88 2.60
C ASP A 221 6.53 7.27 3.85
N SER A 222 7.29 6.58 4.72
CA SER A 222 6.81 6.13 6.03
C SER A 222 6.45 7.32 6.93
N ILE A 223 7.26 8.37 6.91
CA ILE A 223 6.97 9.63 7.61
C ILE A 223 5.73 10.30 7.03
N ARG A 224 5.57 10.30 5.71
CA ARG A 224 4.41 10.88 5.02
C ARG A 224 3.10 10.11 5.27
N GLY A 225 3.20 8.82 5.65
CA GLY A 225 2.03 7.97 5.89
C GLY A 225 1.24 7.70 4.62
N ILE A 226 1.93 7.31 3.54
CA ILE A 226 1.25 6.87 2.31
C ILE A 226 0.45 5.58 2.56
N ALA A 227 -0.53 5.31 1.70
CA ALA A 227 -1.38 4.13 1.82
C ALA A 227 -0.94 2.97 0.91
N GLY A 228 -0.14 3.25 -0.13
CA GLY A 228 0.29 2.23 -1.07
C GLY A 228 1.68 2.49 -1.64
N PHE A 229 2.41 1.41 -1.93
CA PHE A 229 3.74 1.45 -2.52
C PHE A 229 3.85 0.44 -3.64
N CYS A 230 4.18 0.89 -4.84
CA CYS A 230 4.31 0.05 -6.03
C CYS A 230 5.71 0.16 -6.63
N LEU A 231 6.37 -0.99 -6.79
CA LEU A 231 7.60 -1.14 -7.56
C LEU A 231 7.23 -1.49 -9.00
N ASP A 232 7.61 -0.65 -9.95
CA ASP A 232 7.18 -0.80 -11.34
C ASP A 232 8.28 -1.26 -12.27
N ASN A 233 7.90 -2.10 -13.24
CA ASN A 233 8.72 -2.55 -14.37
C ASN A 233 10.01 -3.27 -13.94
N LEU A 234 9.88 -4.20 -13.01
CA LEU A 234 10.99 -5.01 -12.53
C LEU A 234 11.27 -6.19 -13.47
N THR A 235 12.54 -6.54 -13.63
CA THR A 235 13.01 -7.78 -14.25
C THR A 235 13.56 -8.77 -13.22
N VAL A 236 14.09 -8.25 -12.13
CA VAL A 236 14.57 -9.02 -10.98
C VAL A 236 14.00 -8.36 -9.72
N LEU A 237 13.49 -9.17 -8.83
CA LEU A 237 13.00 -8.73 -7.52
C LEU A 237 13.76 -9.49 -6.44
N GLN A 238 14.83 -8.88 -6.01
CA GLN A 238 15.71 -9.33 -4.93
C GLN A 238 16.09 -8.11 -4.11
N SER A 239 15.66 -8.04 -2.86
CA SER A 239 15.92 -6.91 -1.96
C SER A 239 15.81 -7.37 -0.50
N PRO A 240 16.92 -7.51 0.21
CA PRO A 240 16.92 -7.79 1.65
C PRO A 240 16.14 -6.75 2.45
N LEU A 241 16.22 -5.48 2.06
CA LEU A 241 15.46 -4.42 2.69
C LEU A 241 13.95 -4.62 2.51
N LEU A 242 13.49 -4.93 1.30
CA LEU A 242 12.08 -5.17 1.04
C LEU A 242 11.58 -6.38 1.83
N ALA A 243 12.35 -7.49 1.85
CA ALA A 243 12.03 -8.67 2.63
C ALA A 243 11.86 -8.35 4.13
N GLN A 244 12.75 -7.53 4.67
CA GLN A 244 12.66 -7.04 6.05
C GLN A 244 11.41 -6.18 6.27
N VAL A 245 11.17 -5.19 5.42
CA VAL A 245 10.10 -4.21 5.60
C VAL A 245 8.71 -4.84 5.46
N LEU A 246 8.56 -5.84 4.58
CA LEU A 246 7.30 -6.58 4.41
C LEU A 246 6.85 -7.32 5.70
N GLN A 247 7.78 -7.63 6.59
CA GLN A 247 7.52 -8.30 7.87
C GLN A 247 8.00 -7.48 9.08
N SER A 248 7.99 -6.14 8.97
CA SER A 248 8.31 -5.24 10.08
C SER A 248 7.09 -4.42 10.47
N GLN A 249 6.63 -4.56 11.72
CA GLN A 249 5.59 -3.65 12.26
C GLN A 249 6.14 -2.24 12.44
N GLN A 250 7.38 -2.14 12.90
CA GLN A 250 8.07 -0.88 13.10
C GLN A 250 9.27 -0.81 12.14
N TYR A 251 9.27 0.18 11.30
CA TYR A 251 10.39 0.49 10.43
C TYR A 251 11.22 1.60 11.07
N SER A 252 12.50 1.33 11.29
CA SER A 252 13.44 2.30 11.85
C SER A 252 14.56 2.56 10.88
N ASP A 253 14.78 3.83 10.54
CA ASP A 253 15.90 4.24 9.68
C ASP A 253 16.31 5.68 9.97
N ARG A 254 17.49 6.04 9.47
CA ARG A 254 18.03 7.39 9.62
C ARG A 254 17.40 8.36 8.62
N LEU A 255 16.92 9.49 9.11
CA LEU A 255 16.41 10.56 8.26
C LEU A 255 17.54 11.14 7.40
N LEU A 256 17.33 11.17 6.08
CA LEU A 256 18.33 11.63 5.12
C LEU A 256 18.88 13.04 5.45
N GLY A 257 20.21 13.17 5.47
CA GLY A 257 20.88 14.43 5.75
C GLY A 257 20.94 14.82 7.23
N THR A 258 20.54 13.94 8.13
CA THR A 258 20.58 14.13 9.59
C THR A 258 21.13 12.90 10.30
N ASN A 259 21.46 13.03 11.58
CA ASN A 259 21.76 11.88 12.46
C ASN A 259 20.52 11.38 13.23
N THR A 260 19.35 11.84 12.82
CA THR A 260 18.09 11.53 13.49
C THR A 260 17.52 10.21 13.00
N MET A 261 17.23 9.28 13.90
CA MET A 261 16.50 8.05 13.60
C MET A 261 15.00 8.31 13.61
N VAL A 262 14.29 7.72 12.68
CA VAL A 262 12.83 7.74 12.59
C VAL A 262 12.33 6.33 12.73
N GLU A 263 11.39 6.12 13.63
CA GLU A 263 10.67 4.88 13.78
C GLU A 263 9.19 5.10 13.48
N THR A 264 8.65 4.33 12.53
CA THR A 264 7.26 4.48 12.05
C THR A 264 6.63 3.14 11.76
N GLU A 265 5.33 3.04 11.99
CA GLU A 265 4.52 1.89 11.57
C GLU A 265 4.28 1.95 10.05
N ILE A 266 4.54 0.83 9.35
CA ILE A 266 4.25 0.69 7.93
C ILE A 266 3.03 -0.22 7.74
N LYS A 267 1.90 0.37 7.34
CA LYS A 267 0.68 -0.35 6.96
C LYS A 267 0.31 -0.06 5.50
N TRP A 268 1.24 -0.21 4.60
CA TRP A 268 1.01 0.01 3.18
C TRP A 268 0.42 -1.22 2.49
N VAL A 269 -0.31 -0.99 1.41
CA VAL A 269 -0.59 -2.03 0.44
C VAL A 269 0.54 -2.05 -0.58
N TRP A 270 1.22 -3.18 -0.67
CA TRP A 270 2.40 -3.36 -1.49
C TRP A 270 2.06 -3.98 -2.83
N ALA A 271 2.65 -3.45 -3.90
CA ALA A 271 2.57 -4.01 -5.24
C ALA A 271 3.93 -3.99 -5.94
N ALA A 272 4.13 -4.94 -6.85
CA ALA A 272 5.23 -4.94 -7.80
C ALA A 272 4.71 -5.32 -9.19
N THR A 273 5.30 -4.77 -10.24
CA THR A 273 4.95 -5.14 -11.61
C THR A 273 6.19 -5.54 -12.41
N GLY A 274 6.08 -6.55 -13.25
CA GLY A 274 7.22 -6.99 -14.07
C GLY A 274 6.82 -7.90 -15.24
N ASN A 275 7.77 -8.18 -16.12
CA ASN A 275 7.61 -9.17 -17.18
C ASN A 275 8.62 -10.30 -16.96
N ASN A 276 8.16 -11.56 -16.90
CA ASN A 276 9.01 -12.72 -16.62
C ASN A 276 10.01 -12.42 -15.49
N MET A 277 9.47 -11.92 -14.39
CA MET A 277 10.27 -11.39 -13.29
C MET A 277 10.94 -12.55 -12.55
N LYS A 278 12.24 -12.46 -12.36
CA LYS A 278 12.97 -13.38 -11.46
C LYS A 278 12.78 -12.88 -10.05
N VAL A 279 12.05 -13.66 -9.25
CA VAL A 279 11.79 -13.35 -7.85
C VAL A 279 12.66 -14.22 -6.96
N ASP A 280 13.36 -13.59 -6.04
CA ASP A 280 14.13 -14.30 -5.01
C ASP A 280 13.20 -15.10 -4.09
N ALA A 281 13.62 -16.29 -3.66
CA ALA A 281 12.81 -17.19 -2.84
C ALA A 281 12.34 -16.54 -1.52
N ASP A 282 13.16 -15.65 -0.96
CA ASP A 282 12.81 -14.95 0.28
C ASP A 282 11.70 -13.91 0.07
N ILE A 283 11.68 -13.24 -1.07
CA ILE A 283 10.58 -12.36 -1.48
C ILE A 283 9.35 -13.16 -1.92
N ALA A 284 9.55 -14.27 -2.64
CA ALA A 284 8.44 -15.10 -3.10
C ALA A 284 7.55 -15.56 -1.96
N ARG A 285 8.16 -16.02 -0.85
CA ARG A 285 7.43 -16.43 0.37
C ARG A 285 6.64 -15.30 1.05
N ARG A 286 6.94 -14.04 0.71
CA ARG A 286 6.28 -12.84 1.24
C ARG A 286 5.35 -12.19 0.21
N SER A 287 4.98 -12.93 -0.81
CA SER A 287 4.27 -12.38 -1.96
C SER A 287 3.14 -13.28 -2.42
N ILE A 288 2.16 -12.68 -3.07
CA ILE A 288 1.17 -13.40 -3.87
C ILE A 288 1.26 -12.94 -5.33
N ARG A 289 0.97 -13.86 -6.23
CA ARG A 289 1.16 -13.67 -7.66
C ARG A 289 -0.15 -13.43 -8.40
N ILE A 290 -0.16 -12.48 -9.32
CA ILE A 290 -1.27 -12.09 -10.18
C ILE A 290 -0.75 -12.12 -11.62
N ARG A 291 -0.99 -13.22 -12.32
CA ARG A 291 -0.49 -13.42 -13.69
C ARG A 291 -1.52 -13.02 -14.73
N PHE A 292 -1.02 -12.35 -15.76
CA PHE A 292 -1.81 -12.00 -16.94
C PHE A 292 -1.37 -12.80 -18.15
N THR A 293 -2.34 -13.21 -18.93
CA THR A 293 -2.12 -13.79 -20.25
C THR A 293 -2.64 -12.87 -21.36
N CYS A 294 -2.33 -13.18 -22.57
CA CYS A 294 -2.92 -12.57 -23.75
C CYS A 294 -2.74 -13.52 -24.94
N ASP A 295 -3.84 -13.84 -25.60
CA ASP A 295 -3.86 -14.72 -26.79
C ASP A 295 -3.16 -14.09 -27.97
N MET A 296 -3.03 -12.76 -28.01
CA MET A 296 -2.34 -12.05 -29.06
C MET A 296 -0.82 -12.11 -28.90
N ALA A 297 -0.10 -12.32 -30.00
CA ALA A 297 1.35 -12.28 -30.02
C ALA A 297 1.92 -10.90 -29.58
N LYS A 298 1.20 -9.83 -29.89
CA LYS A 298 1.56 -8.44 -29.56
C LYS A 298 0.39 -7.73 -28.86
N PRO A 299 0.22 -7.88 -27.55
CA PRO A 299 -0.92 -7.31 -26.80
C PRO A 299 -1.07 -5.80 -26.97
N GLN A 300 0.03 -5.07 -27.17
CA GLN A 300 0.03 -3.62 -27.38
C GLN A 300 -0.65 -3.18 -28.68
N GLN A 301 -0.92 -4.12 -29.61
CA GLN A 301 -1.61 -3.86 -30.87
C GLN A 301 -3.12 -4.08 -30.77
N ARG A 302 -3.66 -4.39 -29.57
CA ARG A 302 -5.10 -4.45 -29.35
C ARG A 302 -5.74 -3.11 -29.74
N THR A 303 -6.83 -3.16 -30.52
CA THR A 303 -7.58 -1.96 -30.93
C THR A 303 -8.53 -1.52 -29.81
N ARG A 304 -9.01 -0.29 -29.89
CA ARG A 304 -9.94 0.25 -28.89
C ARG A 304 -11.24 -0.55 -28.78
N GLU A 305 -11.67 -1.18 -29.83
CA GLU A 305 -12.88 -2.01 -29.90
C GLU A 305 -12.77 -3.30 -29.08
N ASN A 306 -11.55 -3.75 -28.77
CA ASN A 306 -11.30 -4.93 -27.94
C ASN A 306 -11.46 -4.67 -26.43
N PHE A 307 -11.77 -3.45 -26.03
CA PHE A 307 -11.87 -3.08 -24.62
C PHE A 307 -13.26 -2.55 -24.29
N LYS A 308 -13.84 -3.01 -23.19
CA LYS A 308 -15.03 -2.39 -22.61
C LYS A 308 -14.77 -0.93 -22.22
N HIS A 309 -13.56 -0.67 -21.70
CA HIS A 309 -13.12 0.66 -21.30
C HIS A 309 -11.82 1.07 -22.02
N PRO A 310 -11.86 1.55 -23.27
CA PRO A 310 -10.68 1.94 -24.05
C PRO A 310 -9.74 2.94 -23.35
N ASN A 311 -10.27 3.74 -22.42
CA ASN A 311 -9.53 4.64 -21.55
C ASN A 311 -9.70 4.20 -20.09
N PHE A 312 -9.29 3.01 -19.74
CA PHE A 312 -9.49 2.36 -18.45
C PHE A 312 -9.17 3.28 -17.26
N ARG A 313 -7.96 3.88 -17.22
CA ARG A 313 -7.55 4.78 -16.13
C ARG A 313 -8.54 5.96 -15.97
N ARG A 314 -8.93 6.61 -17.06
CA ARG A 314 -9.88 7.72 -17.02
C ARG A 314 -11.25 7.26 -16.56
N TRP A 315 -11.69 6.09 -17.02
CA TRP A 315 -12.96 5.51 -16.63
C TRP A 315 -13.00 5.21 -15.13
N CYS A 316 -11.98 4.54 -14.59
CA CYS A 316 -11.88 4.23 -13.15
C CYS A 316 -11.86 5.50 -12.29
N ILE A 317 -11.11 6.54 -12.68
CA ILE A 317 -11.06 7.81 -11.94
C ILE A 317 -12.44 8.50 -11.96
N LYS A 318 -13.14 8.47 -13.11
CA LYS A 318 -14.50 9.03 -13.22
C LYS A 318 -15.51 8.26 -12.37
N ASN A 319 -15.38 6.94 -12.29
CA ASN A 319 -16.26 6.03 -11.57
C ASN A 319 -15.72 5.63 -10.19
N ALA A 320 -14.74 6.35 -9.66
CA ALA A 320 -14.09 6.02 -8.40
C ALA A 320 -15.10 5.83 -7.24
N THR A 321 -16.12 6.67 -7.15
CA THR A 321 -17.20 6.57 -6.15
C THR A 321 -17.91 5.21 -6.25
N LYS A 322 -18.28 4.77 -7.46
CA LYS A 322 -18.95 3.49 -7.71
C LYS A 322 -18.04 2.31 -7.31
N ILE A 323 -16.75 2.36 -7.70
CA ILE A 323 -15.77 1.30 -7.38
C ILE A 323 -15.57 1.20 -5.87
N ILE A 324 -15.35 2.34 -5.19
CA ILE A 324 -15.15 2.38 -3.73
C ILE A 324 -16.41 1.87 -3.02
N GLN A 325 -17.60 2.35 -3.40
CA GLN A 325 -18.86 1.92 -2.81
C GLN A 325 -19.08 0.42 -2.97
N SER A 326 -18.81 -0.14 -4.15
CA SER A 326 -18.92 -1.58 -4.40
C SER A 326 -17.98 -2.39 -3.51
N GLY A 327 -16.71 -2.00 -3.41
CA GLY A 327 -15.77 -2.65 -2.49
C GLY A 327 -16.24 -2.57 -1.03
N LEU A 328 -16.68 -1.40 -0.58
CA LEU A 328 -17.21 -1.22 0.78
C LEU A 328 -18.47 -2.07 1.04
N THR A 329 -19.37 -2.19 0.04
CA THR A 329 -20.57 -3.04 0.15
C THR A 329 -20.21 -4.51 0.32
N LEU A 330 -19.21 -5.01 -0.43
CA LEU A 330 -18.71 -6.38 -0.30
C LEU A 330 -18.11 -6.65 1.08
N VAL A 331 -17.27 -5.73 1.56
CA VAL A 331 -16.67 -5.85 2.89
C VAL A 331 -17.77 -5.78 3.97
N GLN A 332 -18.72 -4.86 3.84
CA GLN A 332 -19.82 -4.72 4.79
C GLN A 332 -20.70 -5.97 4.84
N ALA A 333 -20.92 -6.64 3.70
CA ALA A 333 -21.67 -7.90 3.66
C ALA A 333 -20.97 -9.01 4.45
N TRP A 334 -19.65 -9.12 4.34
CA TRP A 334 -18.84 -10.04 5.11
C TRP A 334 -18.86 -9.70 6.62
N ILE A 335 -18.80 -8.41 6.96
CA ILE A 335 -18.92 -7.95 8.36
C ILE A 335 -20.29 -8.27 8.92
N ALA A 336 -21.37 -8.03 8.16
CA ALA A 336 -22.74 -8.34 8.57
C ALA A 336 -23.00 -9.84 8.74
N ALA A 337 -22.19 -10.70 8.12
CA ALA A 337 -22.20 -12.15 8.29
C ALA A 337 -21.26 -12.62 9.43
N ASP A 338 -20.92 -11.74 10.37
CA ASP A 338 -20.08 -12.03 11.54
C ASP A 338 -18.62 -12.38 11.20
N GLN A 339 -18.12 -11.82 10.11
CA GLN A 339 -16.70 -11.87 9.68
C GLN A 339 -16.13 -13.31 9.63
N PRO A 340 -16.72 -14.24 8.88
CA PRO A 340 -16.20 -15.60 8.83
C PRO A 340 -14.76 -15.63 8.34
N LEU A 341 -13.87 -16.26 9.12
CA LEU A 341 -12.46 -16.42 8.79
C LEU A 341 -12.22 -17.74 8.05
N ASP A 342 -11.17 -17.82 7.24
CA ASP A 342 -10.70 -19.08 6.65
C ASP A 342 -9.44 -19.56 7.36
N SER A 343 -9.61 -20.42 8.36
CA SER A 343 -8.51 -21.01 9.12
C SER A 343 -7.61 -21.97 8.31
N LYS A 344 -7.98 -22.28 7.07
CA LYS A 344 -7.17 -23.10 6.15
C LYS A 344 -6.29 -22.26 5.25
N ALA A 345 -6.66 -21.00 5.03
CA ALA A 345 -5.83 -20.07 4.27
C ALA A 345 -4.59 -19.73 5.09
N ASN A 346 -3.42 -20.10 4.58
CA ASN A 346 -2.16 -19.89 5.26
C ASN A 346 -1.11 -19.35 4.31
N LEU A 347 -0.46 -18.27 4.72
CA LEU A 347 0.72 -17.71 4.09
C LEU A 347 1.70 -17.35 5.22
N GLY A 348 2.80 -18.09 5.33
CA GLY A 348 3.71 -18.02 6.48
C GLY A 348 4.21 -16.60 6.79
N GLY A 349 3.93 -16.13 8.02
CA GLY A 349 4.20 -14.77 8.47
C GLY A 349 3.14 -13.74 8.09
N PHE A 350 2.05 -14.18 7.43
CA PHE A 350 0.90 -13.34 7.04
C PHE A 350 -0.43 -14.04 7.36
N GLU A 351 -0.44 -14.83 8.43
CA GLU A 351 -1.55 -15.72 8.79
C GLU A 351 -2.85 -14.94 8.97
N GLU A 352 -2.82 -13.85 9.73
CA GLU A 352 -4.00 -13.01 9.96
C GLU A 352 -4.56 -12.41 8.67
N TRP A 353 -3.67 -11.93 7.79
CA TRP A 353 -4.08 -11.46 6.46
C TRP A 353 -4.73 -12.58 5.64
N ALA A 354 -4.13 -13.77 5.66
CA ALA A 354 -4.64 -14.92 4.89
C ALA A 354 -6.02 -15.38 5.40
N GLU A 355 -6.20 -15.47 6.71
CA GLU A 355 -7.47 -15.84 7.33
C GLU A 355 -8.60 -14.83 7.05
N ILE A 356 -8.31 -13.53 7.20
CA ILE A 356 -9.27 -12.45 6.95
C ILE A 356 -9.63 -12.38 5.46
N MET A 357 -8.64 -12.32 4.58
CA MET A 357 -8.88 -12.20 3.16
C MET A 357 -9.48 -13.50 2.58
N GLY A 358 -8.99 -14.65 3.01
CA GLY A 358 -9.53 -15.95 2.61
C GLY A 358 -11.00 -16.12 3.02
N GLY A 359 -11.33 -15.78 4.27
CA GLY A 359 -12.69 -15.82 4.78
C GLY A 359 -13.63 -14.87 4.03
N MET A 360 -13.19 -13.64 3.77
CA MET A 360 -13.95 -12.66 3.01
C MET A 360 -14.17 -13.13 1.56
N LEU A 361 -13.12 -13.56 0.87
CA LEU A 361 -13.20 -14.01 -0.52
C LEU A 361 -14.06 -15.26 -0.67
N SER A 362 -13.93 -16.23 0.23
CA SER A 362 -14.75 -17.43 0.29
C SER A 362 -16.23 -17.09 0.53
N PHE A 363 -16.53 -16.19 1.49
CA PHE A 363 -17.89 -15.71 1.74
C PHE A 363 -18.51 -15.06 0.49
N LEU A 364 -17.71 -14.29 -0.24
CA LEU A 364 -18.14 -13.65 -1.48
C LEU A 364 -18.20 -14.62 -2.68
N GLY A 365 -17.82 -15.90 -2.50
CA GLY A 365 -17.84 -16.92 -3.54
C GLY A 365 -16.70 -16.80 -4.55
N TYR A 366 -15.57 -16.23 -4.16
CA TYR A 366 -14.33 -16.31 -4.91
C TYR A 366 -13.58 -17.60 -4.56
N GLU A 367 -13.12 -18.29 -5.58
CA GLU A 367 -12.46 -19.58 -5.43
C GLU A 367 -10.94 -19.45 -5.60
N ASP A 368 -10.23 -20.49 -5.14
CA ASP A 368 -8.82 -20.71 -5.44
C ASP A 368 -7.88 -19.63 -4.86
N PHE A 369 -8.28 -19.02 -3.73
CA PHE A 369 -7.41 -18.09 -3.02
C PHE A 369 -6.15 -18.83 -2.54
N LEU A 370 -4.97 -18.28 -2.82
CA LEU A 370 -3.63 -18.86 -2.62
C LEU A 370 -3.34 -20.12 -3.46
N GLY A 371 -4.21 -20.50 -4.41
CA GLY A 371 -4.08 -21.74 -5.17
C GLY A 371 -2.89 -21.79 -6.16
N ASN A 372 -2.19 -20.68 -6.41
CA ASN A 372 -0.99 -20.65 -7.24
C ASN A 372 0.31 -20.42 -6.44
N THR A 373 0.25 -20.52 -5.10
CA THR A 373 1.37 -20.18 -4.22
C THR A 373 2.49 -21.21 -4.30
N ASP A 374 2.16 -22.50 -4.26
CA ASP A 374 3.15 -23.59 -4.32
C ASP A 374 3.91 -23.56 -5.66
N GLU A 375 3.20 -23.39 -6.79
CA GLU A 375 3.81 -23.22 -8.11
C GLU A 375 4.81 -22.06 -8.11
N PHE A 376 4.44 -20.94 -7.47
CA PHE A 376 5.28 -19.75 -7.39
C PHE A 376 6.54 -19.98 -6.56
N TYR A 377 6.43 -20.69 -5.45
CA TYR A 377 7.58 -21.03 -4.60
C TYR A 377 8.54 -21.98 -5.31
N ASP A 378 8.01 -23.05 -5.92
CA ASP A 378 8.78 -23.99 -6.70
C ASP A 378 9.57 -23.32 -7.82
N GLU A 379 8.96 -22.35 -8.53
CA GLU A 379 9.65 -21.60 -9.58
C GLU A 379 10.79 -20.73 -9.04
N ALA A 380 10.59 -20.09 -7.88
CA ALA A 380 11.61 -19.27 -7.24
C ALA A 380 12.78 -20.12 -6.71
N GLU A 381 12.50 -21.29 -6.14
CA GLU A 381 13.51 -22.22 -5.61
C GLU A 381 14.32 -22.87 -6.74
N LYS A 382 13.69 -23.34 -7.81
CA LYS A 382 14.39 -23.91 -8.97
C LYS A 382 15.41 -22.98 -9.59
N GLY A 383 15.10 -21.66 -9.58
CA GLY A 383 16.06 -20.65 -10.00
C GLY A 383 17.34 -20.63 -9.15
N ALA A 384 17.20 -20.77 -7.84
CA ALA A 384 18.32 -20.82 -6.92
C ALA A 384 19.09 -22.15 -7.01
N GLU A 385 18.39 -23.29 -7.12
CA GLU A 385 19.01 -24.61 -7.27
C GLU A 385 19.85 -24.72 -8.55
N ALA A 386 19.36 -24.23 -9.69
CA ALA A 386 20.10 -24.22 -10.95
C ALA A 386 21.41 -23.42 -10.85
N TRP A 387 21.38 -22.27 -10.15
CA TRP A 387 22.59 -21.50 -9.87
C TRP A 387 23.56 -22.22 -8.95
N ASN A 388 23.05 -22.82 -7.88
CA ASN A 388 23.86 -23.57 -6.92
C ASN A 388 24.50 -24.79 -7.59
N ALA A 389 23.76 -25.51 -8.44
CA ALA A 389 24.28 -26.63 -9.21
C ALA A 389 25.38 -26.19 -10.20
N MET A 390 25.14 -25.06 -10.90
CA MET A 390 26.17 -24.50 -11.79
C MET A 390 27.42 -24.06 -11.04
N LEU A 391 27.28 -23.39 -9.89
CA LEU A 391 28.40 -22.96 -9.05
C LEU A 391 29.16 -24.14 -8.46
N ALA A 392 28.47 -25.18 -8.01
CA ALA A 392 29.11 -26.40 -7.53
C ALA A 392 29.93 -27.07 -8.65
N LYS A 393 29.33 -27.20 -9.83
CA LYS A 393 29.98 -27.77 -11.01
C LYS A 393 31.18 -26.94 -11.46
N TRP A 394 31.04 -25.61 -11.43
CA TRP A 394 32.15 -24.69 -11.70
C TRP A 394 33.30 -24.93 -10.71
N TRP A 395 32.99 -24.96 -9.41
CA TRP A 395 34.01 -25.16 -8.37
C TRP A 395 34.73 -26.50 -8.50
N GLU A 396 33.97 -27.57 -8.78
CA GLU A 396 34.54 -28.89 -9.05
C GLU A 396 35.47 -28.89 -10.28
N THR A 397 35.14 -28.12 -11.33
CA THR A 397 35.88 -28.13 -12.59
C THR A 397 37.07 -27.18 -12.58
N PHE A 398 36.92 -26.01 -12.01
CA PHE A 398 37.89 -24.92 -12.16
C PHE A 398 38.48 -24.43 -10.83
N GLY A 399 37.84 -24.70 -9.70
CA GLY A 399 38.26 -24.19 -8.39
C GLY A 399 38.35 -22.66 -8.37
N ASP A 400 39.47 -22.12 -8.00
CA ASP A 400 39.77 -20.70 -7.90
C ASP A 400 40.37 -20.08 -9.18
N LYS A 401 40.39 -20.84 -10.30
CA LYS A 401 40.92 -20.34 -11.58
C LYS A 401 40.00 -19.29 -12.19
N ILE A 402 40.59 -18.23 -12.72
CA ILE A 402 39.92 -17.25 -13.55
C ILE A 402 39.56 -17.90 -14.89
N VAL A 403 38.31 -17.97 -15.24
CA VAL A 403 37.80 -18.58 -16.48
C VAL A 403 36.96 -17.60 -17.27
N THR A 404 36.92 -17.78 -18.58
CA THR A 404 36.11 -16.99 -19.50
C THR A 404 34.70 -17.56 -19.59
N THR A 405 33.74 -16.76 -20.06
CA THR A 405 32.35 -17.21 -20.31
C THR A 405 32.29 -18.39 -21.27
N GLY A 406 33.21 -18.46 -22.28
CA GLY A 406 33.27 -19.55 -23.23
C GLY A 406 33.71 -20.89 -22.63
N GLU A 407 34.50 -20.88 -21.57
CA GLU A 407 34.91 -22.07 -20.83
C GLU A 407 33.83 -22.58 -19.87
N ILE A 408 32.90 -21.71 -19.44
CA ILE A 408 31.80 -22.06 -18.56
C ILE A 408 30.60 -22.63 -19.30
N LEU A 409 30.35 -22.17 -20.54
CA LEU A 409 29.20 -22.58 -21.35
C LEU A 409 29.01 -24.10 -21.54
N PRO A 410 30.07 -24.96 -21.56
CA PRO A 410 29.92 -26.41 -21.68
C PRO A 410 29.55 -27.13 -20.37
N ILE A 411 29.51 -26.45 -19.25
CA ILE A 411 29.26 -27.02 -17.89
C ILE A 411 27.77 -27.06 -17.58
#